data_fba96d3e9367a3e6267ba3b9b9a39a97
#
_entry.id   fba96d3e9367a3e6267ba3b9b9a39a97
#
_cell.length_a   1.000
_cell.length_b   1.000
_cell.length_c   1.000
_cell.angle_alpha   90.00
_cell.angle_beta   90.00
_cell.angle_gamma   90.00
#
_symmetry.space_group_name_H-M   'P 1'
#
loop_
_entity.id
_entity.type
_entity.pdbx_description
1 polymer ?
#
loop_
_entity_poly.entity_id
_entity_poly.type
_entity_poly.pdbx_seq_one_letter_code
_entity_poly.pdbx_strand_id
1 'polypeptide(L)'
;MLFFSNIEKLFYSIVNSISFRLGQLFYVEPEKFKRLYRLYDALYLSAAFALFTTVAVFLMPIIALYTSGVTDAKYLDTRLLVLFTAVELLSSAKQPLGMLLNISGRFEETRQQALIEMGINLLVPVMSVLRFGIAGCLFGTLAAHLYRYTALILFTRTKVLGESPVGDFVRLGVNGLLCFVLLYLLGFDRCYGGGYLMVCLKGALFGLWVLPLFLVVNAVLDWRNVDTLRELLHTLTIKKGATEEKHDAE
;
A
#
# COMPACT_ATOMS: atom_id res chain seq x y z
N MET A 1 -9.71 -11.23 7.76
CA MET A 1 -10.23 -9.87 7.46
C MET A 1 -9.90 -8.83 8.53
N LEU A 2 -10.14 -9.04 9.82
CA LEU A 2 -9.93 -8.02 10.87
C LEU A 2 -8.52 -7.40 10.88
N PHE A 3 -7.46 -8.18 10.72
CA PHE A 3 -6.08 -7.66 10.69
C PHE A 3 -5.84 -6.70 9.51
N PHE A 4 -6.19 -7.10 8.30
CA PHE A 4 -6.02 -6.30 7.10
C PHE A 4 -6.85 -5.00 7.15
N SER A 5 -8.12 -5.09 7.57
CA SER A 5 -9.00 -3.93 7.69
C SER A 5 -8.49 -2.88 8.70
N ASN A 6 -7.88 -3.29 9.81
CA ASN A 6 -7.31 -2.35 10.77
C ASN A 6 -6.06 -1.65 10.22
N ILE A 7 -5.24 -2.36 9.45
CA ILE A 7 -4.07 -1.79 8.77
C ILE A 7 -4.52 -0.78 7.72
N GLU A 8 -5.53 -1.11 6.92
CA GLU A 8 -6.09 -0.19 5.93
C GLU A 8 -6.58 1.11 6.56
N LYS A 9 -7.26 1.04 7.72
CA LYS A 9 -7.70 2.23 8.48
C LYS A 9 -6.53 3.10 8.95
N LEU A 10 -5.41 2.51 9.37
CA LEU A 10 -4.21 3.27 9.72
C LEU A 10 -3.66 4.02 8.50
N PHE A 11 -3.54 3.35 7.36
CA PHE A 11 -3.12 4.00 6.12
C PHE A 11 -4.08 5.11 5.69
N TYR A 12 -5.37 4.88 5.77
CA TYR A 12 -6.38 5.90 5.47
C TYR A 12 -6.26 7.15 6.35
N SER A 13 -5.98 6.97 7.64
CA SER A 13 -5.75 8.10 8.57
C SER A 13 -4.52 8.93 8.18
N ILE A 14 -3.43 8.26 7.77
CA ILE A 14 -2.20 8.92 7.28
C ILE A 14 -2.49 9.71 6.00
N VAL A 15 -3.20 9.10 5.04
CA VAL A 15 -3.60 9.75 3.78
C VAL A 15 -4.38 11.03 4.06
N ASN A 16 -5.39 10.97 4.92
CA ASN A 16 -6.23 12.13 5.24
C ASN A 16 -5.43 13.25 5.91
N SER A 17 -4.51 12.91 6.81
CA SER A 17 -3.67 13.92 7.50
C SER A 17 -2.76 14.68 6.53
N ILE A 18 -2.24 14.01 5.52
CA ILE A 18 -1.33 14.60 4.52
C ILE A 18 -2.11 15.31 3.41
N SER A 19 -3.30 14.82 3.08
CA SER A 19 -4.15 15.33 1.98
C SER A 19 -4.41 16.83 2.08
N PHE A 20 -4.68 17.35 3.29
CA PHE A 20 -4.95 18.76 3.49
C PHE A 20 -3.76 19.64 3.11
N ARG A 21 -2.55 19.28 3.55
CA ARG A 21 -1.33 20.07 3.24
C ARG A 21 -0.96 20.00 1.75
N LEU A 22 -1.06 18.83 1.16
CA LEU A 22 -0.82 18.64 -0.27
C LEU A 22 -1.87 19.37 -1.11
N GLY A 23 -3.13 19.38 -0.66
CA GLY A 23 -4.21 20.12 -1.33
C GLY A 23 -3.94 21.63 -1.42
N GLN A 24 -3.41 22.23 -0.37
CA GLN A 24 -3.01 23.65 -0.41
C GLN A 24 -1.89 23.90 -1.43
N LEU A 25 -0.88 23.01 -1.46
CA LEU A 25 0.24 23.14 -2.40
C LEU A 25 -0.16 22.93 -3.86
N PHE A 26 -1.17 22.13 -4.12
CA PHE A 26 -1.64 21.83 -5.48
C PHE A 26 -2.04 23.10 -6.25
N TYR A 27 -2.67 24.06 -5.57
CA TYR A 27 -3.13 25.31 -6.18
C TYR A 27 -2.13 26.45 -6.08
N VAL A 28 -1.22 26.43 -5.10
CA VAL A 28 -0.27 27.54 -4.84
C VAL A 28 1.07 27.31 -5.51
N GLU A 29 1.63 26.09 -5.39
CA GLU A 29 2.96 25.72 -5.88
C GLU A 29 2.92 24.36 -6.61
N PRO A 30 2.39 24.28 -7.86
CA PRO A 30 2.16 23.01 -8.55
C PRO A 30 3.42 22.14 -8.71
N GLU A 31 4.58 22.73 -8.99
CA GLU A 31 5.82 21.96 -9.19
C GLU A 31 6.36 21.37 -7.87
N LYS A 32 6.22 22.10 -6.78
CA LYS A 32 6.55 21.60 -5.44
C LYS A 32 5.58 20.52 -5.01
N PHE A 33 4.29 20.71 -5.32
CA PHE A 33 3.27 19.66 -5.11
C PHE A 33 3.65 18.37 -5.81
N LYS A 34 3.99 18.39 -7.11
CA LYS A 34 4.35 17.20 -7.89
C LYS A 34 5.54 16.46 -7.26
N ARG A 35 6.58 17.19 -6.82
CA ARG A 35 7.75 16.61 -6.16
C ARG A 35 7.38 15.94 -4.83
N LEU A 36 6.64 16.62 -3.98
CA LEU A 36 6.23 16.12 -2.68
C LEU A 36 5.23 14.97 -2.80
N TYR A 37 4.31 15.04 -3.76
CA TYR A 37 3.36 13.96 -4.03
C TYR A 37 4.07 12.69 -4.49
N ARG A 38 5.06 12.77 -5.39
CA ARG A 38 5.86 11.61 -5.83
C ARG A 38 6.61 10.96 -4.67
N LEU A 39 7.24 11.78 -3.82
CA LEU A 39 7.93 11.27 -2.62
C LEU A 39 6.94 10.59 -1.67
N TYR A 40 5.82 11.23 -1.39
CA TYR A 40 4.75 10.66 -0.56
C TYR A 40 4.25 9.32 -1.12
N ASP A 41 3.93 9.27 -2.41
CA ASP A 41 3.45 8.06 -3.10
C ASP A 41 4.47 6.91 -3.00
N ALA A 42 5.76 7.20 -3.18
CA ALA A 42 6.83 6.21 -3.04
C ALA A 42 6.98 5.68 -1.60
N LEU A 43 6.97 6.58 -0.62
CA LEU A 43 7.04 6.21 0.81
C LEU A 43 5.82 5.41 1.25
N TYR A 44 4.64 5.85 0.84
CA TYR A 44 3.38 5.18 1.13
C TYR A 44 3.35 3.76 0.56
N LEU A 45 3.70 3.61 -0.72
CA LEU A 45 3.70 2.32 -1.39
C LEU A 45 4.72 1.37 -0.75
N SER A 46 5.93 1.88 -0.41
CA SER A 46 6.95 1.10 0.30
C SER A 46 6.45 0.59 1.66
N ALA A 47 5.82 1.46 2.44
CA ALA A 47 5.27 1.12 3.75
C ALA A 47 4.12 0.11 3.62
N ALA A 48 3.22 0.29 2.65
CA ALA A 48 2.11 -0.62 2.40
C ALA A 48 2.62 -2.01 2.02
N PHE A 49 3.53 -2.11 1.04
CA PHE A 49 4.09 -3.40 0.64
C PHE A 49 4.87 -4.08 1.76
N ALA A 50 5.69 -3.35 2.53
CA ALA A 50 6.43 -3.91 3.66
C ALA A 50 5.48 -4.46 4.73
N LEU A 51 4.45 -3.71 5.08
CA LEU A 51 3.51 -4.10 6.12
C LEU A 51 2.64 -5.29 5.69
N PHE A 52 2.05 -5.25 4.50
CA PHE A 52 1.23 -6.37 4.00
C PHE A 52 2.06 -7.63 3.75
N THR A 53 3.31 -7.52 3.28
CA THR A 53 4.22 -8.66 3.17
C THR A 53 4.50 -9.26 4.55
N THR A 54 4.77 -8.43 5.56
CA THR A 54 4.99 -8.88 6.94
C THR A 54 3.77 -9.60 7.47
N VAL A 55 2.59 -9.02 7.31
CA VAL A 55 1.34 -9.65 7.74
C VAL A 55 1.11 -10.97 7.00
N ALA A 56 1.32 -11.03 5.70
CA ALA A 56 1.15 -12.25 4.92
C ALA A 56 2.06 -13.39 5.39
N VAL A 57 3.32 -13.09 5.74
CA VAL A 57 4.26 -14.11 6.28
C VAL A 57 3.82 -14.63 7.65
N PHE A 58 3.36 -13.74 8.55
CA PHE A 58 3.08 -14.10 9.94
C PHE A 58 1.61 -14.44 10.24
N LEU A 59 0.69 -14.19 9.30
CA LEU A 59 -0.74 -14.44 9.51
C LEU A 59 -1.05 -15.93 9.65
N MET A 60 -0.43 -16.81 8.85
CA MET A 60 -0.64 -18.27 8.97
C MET A 60 -0.21 -18.83 10.32
N PRO A 61 1.01 -18.51 10.85
CA PRO A 61 1.37 -18.87 12.22
C PRO A 61 0.37 -18.37 13.28
N ILE A 62 -0.14 -17.16 13.15
CA ILE A 62 -1.14 -16.60 14.09
C ILE A 62 -2.45 -17.39 14.00
N ILE A 63 -2.93 -17.69 12.78
CA ILE A 63 -4.14 -18.48 12.57
C ILE A 63 -3.96 -19.88 13.14
N ALA A 64 -2.81 -20.53 12.91
CA ALA A 64 -2.51 -21.85 13.44
C ALA A 64 -2.54 -21.88 14.97
N LEU A 65 -1.97 -20.87 15.63
CA LEU A 65 -2.04 -20.75 17.09
C LEU A 65 -3.48 -20.49 17.58
N TYR A 66 -4.24 -19.67 16.87
CA TYR A 66 -5.62 -19.34 17.23
C TYR A 66 -6.57 -20.53 17.05
N THR A 67 -6.36 -21.33 16.01
CA THR A 67 -7.18 -22.52 15.71
C THR A 67 -6.62 -23.82 16.32
N SER A 68 -5.61 -23.73 17.18
CA SER A 68 -5.05 -24.88 17.86
C SER A 68 -6.13 -25.53 18.74
N GLY A 69 -6.48 -26.80 18.43
CA GLY A 69 -7.55 -27.53 19.11
C GLY A 69 -8.94 -27.47 18.43
N VAL A 70 -9.09 -26.73 17.34
CA VAL A 70 -10.31 -26.69 16.53
C VAL A 70 -10.15 -27.61 15.34
N THR A 71 -11.04 -28.60 15.20
CA THR A 71 -10.91 -29.68 14.18
C THR A 71 -12.06 -29.69 13.18
N ASP A 72 -12.97 -28.72 13.25
CA ASP A 72 -14.21 -28.64 12.45
C ASP A 72 -13.98 -28.24 11.00
N ALA A 73 -12.88 -27.49 10.70
CA ALA A 73 -12.58 -27.02 9.35
C ALA A 73 -11.07 -26.81 9.13
N LYS A 74 -10.65 -26.78 7.86
CA LYS A 74 -9.30 -26.41 7.45
C LYS A 74 -9.18 -24.90 7.35
N TYR A 75 -8.69 -24.25 8.40
CA TYR A 75 -8.51 -22.79 8.45
C TYR A 75 -7.25 -22.30 7.73
N LEU A 76 -6.28 -23.19 7.52
CA LEU A 76 -5.00 -22.87 6.89
C LEU A 76 -5.08 -23.13 5.38
N ASP A 77 -5.39 -22.09 4.61
CA ASP A 77 -5.39 -22.11 3.15
C ASP A 77 -4.49 -20.99 2.60
N THR A 78 -3.32 -21.40 2.12
CA THR A 78 -2.31 -20.51 1.53
C THR A 78 -2.84 -19.74 0.31
N ARG A 79 -3.75 -20.36 -0.47
CA ARG A 79 -4.34 -19.71 -1.66
C ARG A 79 -5.19 -18.50 -1.26
N LEU A 80 -6.01 -18.68 -0.22
CA LEU A 80 -6.83 -17.59 0.31
C LEU A 80 -5.94 -16.47 0.89
N LEU A 81 -4.86 -16.81 1.60
CA LEU A 81 -3.94 -15.83 2.13
C LEU A 81 -3.31 -14.97 1.02
N VAL A 82 -2.80 -15.59 -0.04
CA VAL A 82 -2.19 -14.89 -1.18
C VAL A 82 -3.22 -13.98 -1.86
N LEU A 83 -4.43 -14.48 -2.09
CA LEU A 83 -5.50 -13.69 -2.69
C LEU A 83 -5.92 -12.50 -1.82
N PHE A 84 -6.12 -12.70 -0.51
CA PHE A 84 -6.42 -11.62 0.42
C PHE A 84 -5.30 -10.57 0.43
N THR A 85 -4.04 -11.00 0.49
CA THR A 85 -2.90 -10.10 0.47
C THR A 85 -2.86 -9.27 -0.83
N ALA A 86 -3.10 -9.89 -1.98
CA ALA A 86 -3.13 -9.19 -3.26
C ALA A 86 -4.30 -8.19 -3.36
N VAL A 87 -5.49 -8.53 -2.87
CA VAL A 87 -6.65 -7.64 -2.80
C VAL A 87 -6.33 -6.41 -1.94
N GLU A 88 -5.80 -6.62 -0.75
CA GLU A 88 -5.50 -5.53 0.19
C GLU A 88 -4.33 -4.65 -0.27
N LEU A 89 -3.30 -5.24 -0.90
CA LEU A 89 -2.22 -4.48 -1.52
C LEU A 89 -2.73 -3.54 -2.62
N LEU A 90 -3.60 -4.04 -3.52
CA LEU A 90 -4.20 -3.21 -4.57
C LEU A 90 -5.17 -2.17 -4.00
N SER A 91 -5.96 -2.53 -2.97
CA SER A 91 -6.82 -1.58 -2.27
C SER A 91 -6.02 -0.44 -1.66
N SER A 92 -4.93 -0.76 -0.95
CA SER A 92 -4.03 0.23 -0.38
C SER A 92 -3.30 1.06 -1.44
N ALA A 93 -2.79 0.44 -2.50
CA ALA A 93 -2.09 1.14 -3.57
C ALA A 93 -2.96 2.18 -4.30
N LYS A 94 -4.29 2.05 -4.27
CA LYS A 94 -5.23 3.04 -4.82
C LYS A 94 -5.34 4.32 -3.97
N GLN A 95 -5.01 4.29 -2.70
CA GLN A 95 -5.28 5.40 -1.76
C GLN A 95 -4.59 6.72 -2.16
N PRO A 96 -3.28 6.76 -2.51
CA PRO A 96 -2.64 7.98 -2.96
C PRO A 96 -3.26 8.54 -4.25
N LEU A 97 -3.67 7.67 -5.18
CA LEU A 97 -4.32 8.06 -6.43
C LEU A 97 -5.72 8.65 -6.17
N GLY A 98 -6.48 8.05 -5.26
CA GLY A 98 -7.76 8.56 -4.81
C GLY A 98 -7.62 9.92 -4.10
N MET A 99 -6.59 10.09 -3.28
CA MET A 99 -6.26 11.38 -2.66
C MET A 99 -5.98 12.45 -3.73
N LEU A 100 -5.20 12.14 -4.76
CA LEU A 100 -4.89 13.06 -5.85
C LEU A 100 -6.15 13.44 -6.63
N LEU A 101 -7.03 12.49 -6.88
CA LEU A 101 -8.34 12.74 -7.50
C LEU A 101 -9.19 13.70 -6.65
N ASN A 102 -9.22 13.49 -5.34
CA ASN A 102 -9.94 14.34 -4.40
C ASN A 102 -9.39 15.77 -4.37
N ILE A 103 -8.06 15.93 -4.29
CA ILE A 103 -7.37 17.23 -4.31
C ILE A 103 -7.66 17.99 -5.60
N SER A 104 -7.65 17.30 -6.75
CA SER A 104 -7.90 17.93 -8.05
C SER A 104 -9.38 18.27 -8.31
N GLY A 105 -10.31 17.77 -7.51
CA GLY A 105 -11.75 17.99 -7.67
C GLY A 105 -12.37 17.34 -8.91
N ARG A 106 -11.65 16.43 -9.59
CA ARG A 106 -12.05 15.90 -10.90
C ARG A 106 -12.75 14.54 -10.83
N PHE A 107 -13.59 14.31 -9.80
CA PHE A 107 -14.27 13.00 -9.64
C PHE A 107 -15.30 12.72 -10.71
N GLU A 108 -15.95 13.73 -11.25
CA GLU A 108 -16.96 13.59 -12.30
C GLU A 108 -16.40 12.85 -13.52
N GLU A 109 -15.16 13.15 -13.89
CA GLU A 109 -14.49 12.52 -15.03
C GLU A 109 -14.18 11.03 -14.81
N THR A 110 -14.12 10.57 -13.56
CA THR A 110 -13.84 9.17 -13.19
C THR A 110 -15.08 8.41 -12.72
N ARG A 111 -16.26 9.06 -12.72
CA ARG A 111 -17.52 8.46 -12.25
C ARG A 111 -17.88 7.19 -13.01
N GLN A 112 -17.76 7.19 -14.33
CA GLN A 112 -18.06 6.00 -15.14
C GLN A 112 -17.13 4.82 -14.78
N GLN A 113 -15.85 5.09 -14.56
CA GLN A 113 -14.89 4.08 -14.14
C GLN A 113 -15.24 3.49 -12.77
N ALA A 114 -15.74 4.30 -11.83
CA ALA A 114 -16.22 3.83 -10.53
C ALA A 114 -17.46 2.93 -10.65
N LEU A 115 -18.39 3.27 -11.56
CA LEU A 115 -19.56 2.42 -11.85
C LEU A 115 -19.15 1.07 -12.45
N ILE A 116 -18.16 1.06 -13.35
CA ILE A 116 -17.63 -0.17 -13.94
C ILE A 116 -16.93 -1.02 -12.85
N GLU A 117 -16.11 -0.41 -11.99
CA GLU A 117 -15.50 -1.11 -10.82
C GLU A 117 -16.58 -1.78 -9.96
N MET A 118 -17.65 -1.06 -9.64
CA MET A 118 -18.77 -1.59 -8.86
C MET A 118 -19.45 -2.76 -9.58
N GLY A 119 -19.68 -2.64 -10.90
CA GLY A 119 -20.24 -3.71 -11.73
C GLY A 119 -19.35 -4.97 -11.73
N ILE A 120 -18.05 -4.81 -11.92
CA ILE A 120 -17.09 -5.92 -11.86
C ILE A 120 -17.10 -6.56 -10.49
N ASN A 121 -17.07 -5.75 -9.41
CA ASN A 121 -17.04 -6.25 -8.04
C ASN A 121 -18.34 -6.91 -7.59
N LEU A 122 -19.43 -6.70 -8.28
CA LEU A 122 -20.70 -7.38 -8.05
C LEU A 122 -20.83 -8.65 -8.89
N LEU A 123 -20.64 -8.54 -10.20
CA LEU A 123 -20.97 -9.62 -11.16
C LEU A 123 -19.92 -10.75 -11.14
N VAL A 124 -18.61 -10.39 -11.13
CA VAL A 124 -17.55 -11.40 -11.22
C VAL A 124 -17.49 -12.29 -9.96
N PRO A 125 -17.58 -11.78 -8.74
CA PRO A 125 -17.67 -12.63 -7.55
C PRO A 125 -18.87 -13.56 -7.55
N VAL A 126 -20.08 -13.05 -7.90
CA VAL A 126 -21.31 -13.87 -7.96
C VAL A 126 -21.18 -15.03 -8.94
N MET A 127 -20.62 -14.77 -10.13
CA MET A 127 -20.38 -15.83 -11.13
C MET A 127 -19.28 -16.80 -10.73
N SER A 128 -18.22 -16.29 -10.09
CA SER A 128 -17.03 -17.07 -9.75
C SER A 128 -17.23 -17.92 -8.50
N VAL A 129 -18.04 -17.46 -7.54
CA VAL A 129 -18.29 -18.20 -6.28
C VAL A 129 -18.94 -19.56 -6.55
N LEU A 130 -19.78 -19.66 -7.57
CA LEU A 130 -20.45 -20.90 -7.94
C LEU A 130 -19.47 -22.02 -8.38
N ARG A 131 -18.29 -21.65 -8.94
CA ARG A 131 -17.28 -22.60 -9.41
C ARG A 131 -16.09 -22.75 -8.46
N PHE A 132 -15.67 -21.67 -7.82
CA PHE A 132 -14.42 -21.60 -7.07
C PHE A 132 -14.64 -21.31 -5.57
N GLY A 133 -15.90 -21.24 -5.10
CA GLY A 133 -16.20 -20.92 -3.70
C GLY A 133 -15.66 -19.54 -3.29
N ILE A 134 -15.14 -19.44 -2.06
CA ILE A 134 -14.60 -18.19 -1.49
C ILE A 134 -13.45 -17.61 -2.32
N ALA A 135 -12.59 -18.47 -2.90
CA ALA A 135 -11.51 -18.02 -3.78
C ALA A 135 -12.04 -17.28 -5.01
N GLY A 136 -13.16 -17.74 -5.60
CA GLY A 136 -13.83 -17.07 -6.71
C GLY A 136 -14.29 -15.66 -6.36
N CYS A 137 -14.83 -15.48 -5.15
CA CYS A 137 -15.22 -14.15 -4.66
C CYS A 137 -14.01 -13.20 -4.61
N LEU A 138 -12.88 -13.65 -4.09
CA LEU A 138 -11.66 -12.85 -4.00
C LEU A 138 -11.07 -12.53 -5.37
N PHE A 139 -11.15 -13.43 -6.34
CA PHE A 139 -10.74 -13.16 -7.72
C PHE A 139 -11.56 -12.03 -8.35
N GLY A 140 -12.86 -12.01 -8.12
CA GLY A 140 -13.70 -10.93 -8.61
C GLY A 140 -13.34 -9.56 -8.00
N THR A 141 -13.12 -9.53 -6.70
CA THR A 141 -12.67 -8.31 -5.99
C THR A 141 -11.29 -7.88 -6.47
N LEU A 142 -10.35 -8.81 -6.68
CA LEU A 142 -9.03 -8.52 -7.22
C LEU A 142 -9.11 -7.90 -8.63
N ALA A 143 -9.96 -8.46 -9.51
CA ALA A 143 -10.18 -7.92 -10.86
C ALA A 143 -10.76 -6.50 -10.82
N ALA A 144 -11.73 -6.24 -9.95
CA ALA A 144 -12.30 -4.90 -9.76
C ALA A 144 -11.24 -3.88 -9.29
N HIS A 145 -10.42 -4.26 -8.31
CA HIS A 145 -9.34 -3.40 -7.81
C HIS A 145 -8.24 -3.16 -8.85
N LEU A 146 -7.89 -4.18 -9.63
CA LEU A 146 -6.92 -4.05 -10.71
C LEU A 146 -7.43 -3.10 -11.81
N TYR A 147 -8.68 -3.25 -12.20
CA TYR A 147 -9.33 -2.33 -13.14
C TYR A 147 -9.30 -0.89 -12.60
N ARG A 148 -9.74 -0.68 -11.36
CA ARG A 148 -9.81 0.66 -10.78
C ARG A 148 -8.43 1.30 -10.59
N TYR A 149 -7.44 0.53 -10.14
CA TYR A 149 -6.07 0.99 -9.99
C TYR A 149 -5.50 1.45 -11.35
N THR A 150 -5.67 0.63 -12.40
CA THR A 150 -5.24 0.96 -13.77
C THR A 150 -5.93 2.24 -14.27
N ALA A 151 -7.24 2.34 -14.11
CA ALA A 151 -8.00 3.50 -14.54
C ALA A 151 -7.58 4.78 -13.82
N LEU A 152 -7.34 4.70 -12.49
CA LEU A 152 -6.87 5.83 -11.69
C LEU A 152 -5.46 6.27 -12.08
N ILE A 153 -4.52 5.35 -12.28
CA ILE A 153 -3.16 5.70 -12.74
C ILE A 153 -3.23 6.42 -14.08
N LEU A 154 -3.91 5.83 -15.06
CA LEU A 154 -4.04 6.43 -16.38
C LEU A 154 -4.62 7.83 -16.29
N PHE A 155 -5.68 8.03 -15.51
CA PHE A 155 -6.32 9.32 -15.38
C PHE A 155 -5.44 10.31 -14.62
N THR A 156 -4.99 9.97 -13.42
CA THR A 156 -4.28 10.91 -12.54
C THR A 156 -2.91 11.30 -13.09
N ARG A 157 -2.15 10.35 -13.65
CA ARG A 157 -0.84 10.66 -14.23
C ARG A 157 -0.97 11.49 -15.50
N THR A 158 -1.84 11.11 -16.44
CA THR A 158 -1.93 11.82 -17.73
C THR A 158 -2.71 13.12 -17.64
N LYS A 159 -3.84 13.16 -16.91
CA LYS A 159 -4.76 14.30 -16.92
C LYS A 159 -4.54 15.27 -15.77
N VAL A 160 -4.00 14.83 -14.62
CA VAL A 160 -3.78 15.70 -13.46
C VAL A 160 -2.32 16.14 -13.36
N LEU A 161 -1.36 15.21 -13.45
CA LEU A 161 0.07 15.52 -13.32
C LEU A 161 0.77 15.82 -14.65
N GLY A 162 0.22 15.37 -15.79
CA GLY A 162 0.88 15.49 -17.10
C GLY A 162 2.11 14.60 -17.24
N GLU A 163 2.13 13.44 -16.56
CA GLU A 163 3.25 12.50 -16.51
C GLU A 163 2.91 11.17 -17.17
N SER A 164 3.95 10.37 -17.47
CA SER A 164 3.76 9.01 -18.00
C SER A 164 3.33 8.05 -16.89
N PRO A 165 2.32 7.19 -17.11
CA PRO A 165 1.84 6.21 -16.14
C PRO A 165 2.76 4.98 -16.02
N VAL A 166 3.70 4.77 -16.94
CA VAL A 166 4.54 3.55 -17.04
C VAL A 166 5.32 3.29 -15.76
N GLY A 167 5.88 4.35 -15.15
CA GLY A 167 6.64 4.22 -13.91
C GLY A 167 5.86 3.59 -12.76
N ASP A 168 4.56 3.89 -12.65
CA ASP A 168 3.72 3.33 -11.59
C ASP A 168 3.42 1.85 -11.81
N PHE A 169 3.21 1.43 -13.07
CA PHE A 169 3.03 0.02 -13.40
C PHE A 169 4.30 -0.78 -13.14
N VAL A 170 5.47 -0.25 -13.52
CA VAL A 170 6.77 -0.88 -13.21
C VAL A 170 6.95 -0.98 -11.69
N ARG A 171 6.66 0.08 -10.95
CA ARG A 171 6.77 0.11 -9.49
C ARG A 171 5.84 -0.92 -8.84
N LEU A 172 4.57 -0.99 -9.26
CA LEU A 172 3.65 -2.01 -8.77
C LEU A 172 4.15 -3.42 -9.06
N GLY A 173 4.60 -3.67 -10.30
CA GLY A 173 5.09 -4.97 -10.74
C GLY A 173 6.33 -5.43 -9.95
N VAL A 174 7.31 -4.53 -9.78
CA VAL A 174 8.56 -4.85 -9.04
C VAL A 174 8.28 -5.08 -7.56
N ASN A 175 7.47 -4.23 -6.93
CA ASN A 175 7.10 -4.43 -5.52
C ASN A 175 6.25 -5.69 -5.32
N GLY A 176 5.32 -5.98 -6.24
CA GLY A 176 4.53 -7.21 -6.23
C GLY A 176 5.38 -8.47 -6.40
N LEU A 177 6.35 -8.43 -7.32
CA LEU A 177 7.30 -9.53 -7.52
C LEU A 177 8.17 -9.75 -6.27
N LEU A 178 8.68 -8.67 -5.68
CA LEU A 178 9.47 -8.73 -4.45
C LEU A 178 8.65 -9.33 -3.29
N CYS A 179 7.41 -8.90 -3.12
CA CYS A 179 6.49 -9.47 -2.14
C CYS A 179 6.31 -10.97 -2.37
N PHE A 180 6.04 -11.38 -3.61
CA PHE A 180 5.87 -12.79 -3.97
C PHE A 180 7.13 -13.62 -3.70
N VAL A 181 8.32 -13.10 -4.06
CA VAL A 181 9.61 -13.76 -3.81
C VAL A 181 9.85 -13.93 -2.32
N LEU A 182 9.60 -12.90 -1.51
CA LEU A 182 9.74 -12.98 -0.05
C LEU A 182 8.79 -14.03 0.55
N LEU A 183 7.54 -14.07 0.11
CA LEU A 183 6.55 -15.06 0.54
C LEU A 183 6.98 -16.49 0.15
N TYR A 184 7.52 -16.67 -1.05
CA TYR A 184 7.99 -17.97 -1.54
C TYR A 184 9.25 -18.45 -0.81
N LEU A 185 10.25 -17.58 -0.62
CA LEU A 185 11.54 -17.95 0.00
C LEU A 185 11.42 -18.23 1.49
N LEU A 186 10.59 -17.46 2.20
CA LEU A 186 10.47 -17.58 3.65
C LEU A 186 9.56 -18.73 4.07
N GLY A 187 8.64 -19.13 3.19
CA GLY A 187 7.69 -20.22 3.44
C GLY A 187 6.86 -20.00 4.71
N PHE A 188 5.63 -20.48 4.68
CA PHE A 188 4.71 -20.31 5.81
C PHE A 188 5.06 -21.22 6.99
N ASP A 189 5.83 -22.29 6.77
CA ASP A 189 6.12 -23.34 7.77
C ASP A 189 7.28 -22.98 8.70
N ARG A 190 8.18 -22.07 8.31
CA ARG A 190 9.39 -21.74 9.10
C ARG A 190 9.13 -20.90 10.35
N CYS A 191 7.97 -20.29 10.43
CA CYS A 191 7.60 -19.42 11.55
C CYS A 191 6.82 -20.13 12.65
N TYR A 192 6.51 -21.42 12.51
CA TYR A 192 5.84 -22.21 13.53
C TYR A 192 6.80 -22.48 14.69
N GLY A 193 6.57 -21.82 15.80
CA GLY A 193 7.32 -22.07 17.04
C GLY A 193 7.22 -20.90 18.00
N GLY A 194 6.68 -21.17 19.19
CA GLY A 194 6.50 -20.17 20.26
C GLY A 194 5.06 -19.68 20.39
N GLY A 195 4.77 -18.97 21.46
CA GLY A 195 3.45 -18.37 21.71
C GLY A 195 3.24 -17.09 20.87
N TYR A 196 2.05 -16.50 21.00
CA TYR A 196 1.65 -15.27 20.28
C TYR A 196 2.69 -14.15 20.37
N LEU A 197 3.26 -13.92 21.55
CA LEU A 197 4.26 -12.87 21.76
C LEU A 197 5.50 -13.06 20.89
N MET A 198 5.97 -14.30 20.76
CA MET A 198 7.14 -14.64 19.96
C MET A 198 6.87 -14.43 18.45
N VAL A 199 5.68 -14.80 17.98
CA VAL A 199 5.28 -14.59 16.57
C VAL A 199 5.17 -13.10 16.28
N CYS A 200 4.56 -12.30 17.17
CA CYS A 200 4.45 -10.85 17.03
C CYS A 200 5.83 -10.17 17.04
N LEU A 201 6.73 -10.59 17.92
CA LEU A 201 8.09 -10.03 17.99
C LEU A 201 8.89 -10.34 16.72
N LYS A 202 8.85 -11.58 16.24
CA LYS A 202 9.48 -11.96 14.97
C LYS A 202 8.88 -11.18 13.79
N GLY A 203 7.56 -10.98 13.77
CA GLY A 203 6.88 -10.17 12.77
C GLY A 203 7.34 -8.71 12.79
N ALA A 204 7.46 -8.11 13.96
CA ALA A 204 7.95 -6.74 14.11
C ALA A 204 9.42 -6.60 13.63
N LEU A 205 10.30 -7.51 14.02
CA LEU A 205 11.70 -7.54 13.56
C LEU A 205 11.80 -7.74 12.04
N PHE A 206 10.98 -8.64 11.49
CA PHE A 206 10.92 -8.86 10.05
C PHE A 206 10.44 -7.60 9.31
N GLY A 207 9.38 -6.95 9.80
CA GLY A 207 8.88 -5.70 9.24
C GLY A 207 9.91 -4.57 9.25
N LEU A 208 10.70 -4.46 10.33
CA LEU A 208 11.81 -3.51 10.43
C LEU A 208 12.92 -3.77 9.40
N TRP A 209 13.13 -5.03 8.99
CA TRP A 209 14.11 -5.39 7.97
C TRP A 209 13.55 -5.23 6.55
N VAL A 210 12.28 -5.57 6.34
CA VAL A 210 11.62 -5.52 5.02
C VAL A 210 11.31 -4.08 4.59
N LEU A 211 10.98 -3.19 5.52
CA LEU A 211 10.68 -1.80 5.20
C LEU A 211 11.84 -1.08 4.50
N PRO A 212 13.10 -1.11 4.97
CA PRO A 212 14.24 -0.54 4.25
C PRO A 212 14.43 -1.13 2.85
N LEU A 213 14.17 -2.43 2.69
CA LEU A 213 14.28 -3.10 1.39
C LEU A 213 13.31 -2.49 0.36
N PHE A 214 12.03 -2.33 0.71
CA PHE A 214 11.04 -1.70 -0.17
C PHE A 214 11.34 -0.21 -0.39
N LEU A 215 11.85 0.50 0.60
CA LEU A 215 12.28 1.89 0.46
C LEU A 215 13.43 2.03 -0.55
N VAL A 216 14.45 1.17 -0.46
CA VAL A 216 15.57 1.15 -1.40
C VAL A 216 15.09 0.83 -2.82
N VAL A 217 14.25 -0.18 -2.98
CA VAL A 217 13.69 -0.54 -4.30
C VAL A 217 12.94 0.63 -4.93
N ASN A 218 12.07 1.29 -4.18
CA ASN A 218 11.32 2.44 -4.69
C ASN A 218 12.22 3.68 -4.91
N ALA A 219 13.27 3.87 -4.14
CA ALA A 219 14.27 4.92 -4.36
C ALA A 219 15.08 4.68 -5.64
N VAL A 220 15.45 3.43 -5.94
CA VAL A 220 16.15 3.05 -7.16
C VAL A 220 15.27 3.21 -8.40
N LEU A 221 13.99 2.85 -8.29
CA LEU A 221 13.03 2.98 -9.40
C LEU A 221 12.72 4.43 -9.78
N ASP A 222 12.79 5.36 -8.81
CA ASP A 222 12.64 6.80 -9.07
C ASP A 222 13.65 7.60 -8.23
N TRP A 223 14.86 7.77 -8.75
CA TRP A 223 15.96 8.47 -8.10
C TRP A 223 15.62 9.94 -7.74
N ARG A 224 14.71 10.56 -8.48
CA ARG A 224 14.24 11.94 -8.19
C ARG A 224 13.63 12.07 -6.79
N ASN A 225 13.10 11.00 -6.23
CA ASN A 225 12.59 10.99 -4.86
C ASN A 225 13.70 11.12 -3.81
N VAL A 226 14.88 10.60 -4.10
CA VAL A 226 16.06 10.71 -3.22
C VAL A 226 16.54 12.16 -3.14
N ASP A 227 16.60 12.86 -4.26
CA ASP A 227 16.99 14.28 -4.29
C ASP A 227 15.98 15.13 -3.52
N THR A 228 14.68 14.90 -3.72
CA THR A 228 13.62 15.60 -2.98
C THR A 228 13.71 15.34 -1.46
N LEU A 229 13.99 14.10 -1.06
CA LEU A 229 14.18 13.75 0.36
C LEU A 229 15.40 14.46 0.94
N ARG A 230 16.51 14.50 0.20
CA ARG A 230 17.74 15.18 0.61
C ARG A 230 17.52 16.68 0.82
N GLU A 231 16.84 17.34 -0.12
CA GLU A 231 16.47 18.77 -0.01
C GLU A 231 15.60 19.04 1.23
N LEU A 232 14.61 18.18 1.50
CA LEU A 232 13.74 18.33 2.67
C LEU A 232 14.52 18.18 3.98
N LEU A 233 15.39 17.16 4.09
CA LEU A 233 16.21 16.94 5.28
C LEU A 233 17.16 18.11 5.51
N HIS A 234 17.80 18.63 4.47
CA HIS A 234 18.68 19.80 4.57
C HIS A 234 17.91 21.04 5.06
N THR A 235 16.72 21.28 4.52
CA THR A 235 15.86 22.41 4.93
C THR A 235 15.42 22.30 6.39
N LEU A 236 15.10 21.09 6.86
CA LEU A 236 14.73 20.83 8.25
C LEU A 236 15.91 21.02 9.21
N THR A 237 17.11 20.61 8.81
CA THR A 237 18.32 20.77 9.61
C THR A 237 18.68 22.26 9.79
N ILE A 238 18.60 23.06 8.73
CA ILE A 238 18.83 24.52 8.80
C ILE A 238 17.79 25.19 9.71
N LYS A 239 16.52 24.80 9.59
CA LYS A 239 15.46 25.38 10.40
C LYS A 239 15.59 25.04 11.90
N LYS A 240 16.08 23.84 12.21
CA LYS A 240 16.34 23.41 13.58
C LYS A 240 17.52 24.19 14.19
N GLY A 241 18.61 24.36 13.45
CA GLY A 241 19.75 25.18 13.88
C GLY A 241 19.37 26.64 14.15
N ALA A 242 18.57 27.25 13.28
CA ALA A 242 18.08 28.63 13.47
C ALA A 242 17.10 28.79 14.65
N THR A 243 16.46 27.70 15.09
CA THR A 243 15.56 27.72 16.26
C THR A 243 16.36 27.54 17.56
N GLU A 244 17.41 26.73 17.54
CA GLU A 244 18.32 26.53 18.66
C GLU A 244 19.15 27.80 18.95
N GLU A 245 19.68 28.48 17.90
CA GLU A 245 20.36 29.79 18.08
C GLU A 245 19.47 30.89 18.67
N LYS A 246 18.16 30.88 18.42
CA LYS A 246 17.23 31.82 19.04
C LYS A 246 16.92 31.50 20.50
N HIS A 247 16.98 30.24 20.88
CA HIS A 247 16.70 29.83 22.27
C HIS A 247 17.92 30.01 23.18
N ASP A 248 19.13 29.97 22.61
CA ASP A 248 20.38 30.26 23.34
C ASP A 248 20.69 31.78 23.46
N ALA A 249 19.94 32.63 22.73
CA ALA A 249 20.08 34.09 22.75
C ALA A 249 19.05 34.83 23.63
N GLU A 250 18.07 34.12 24.21
CA GLU A 250 17.11 34.60 25.20
C GLU A 250 17.50 34.12 26.62
#